data_7551b157515a4e21f2608f6b27f81b14
#
_entry.id   7551b157515a4e21f2608f6b27f81b14
#
_cell.length_a   1.000
_cell.length_b   1.000
_cell.length_c   1.000
_cell.angle_alpha   90.00
_cell.angle_beta   90.00
_cell.angle_gamma   90.00
#
_symmetry.space_group_name_H-M   'P 1'
#
loop_
_entity.id
_entity.type
_entity.pdbx_description
1 polymer ?
#
loop_
_entity_poly.entity_id
_entity_poly.type
_entity_poly.pdbx_seq_one_letter_code
_entity_poly.pdbx_strand_id
1 'polypeptide(L)'
;MGTLLLVHAHPDDECVATGGVMLRAHQEGHRVVLVTATRGEEGEIHNMDEASTRPRLGEVRTEELRRSCEILGVDRQEFLGYRDSGMAGTASNQDPRSFHRAPLSEAAGRLAVLLREERPDVVVTYTPDGTYGHPDHVKAHHVTVAALDLLEREGWRPAKAYLHA
;
A
#
# COMPACT_ATOMS: atom_id res chain seq x y z
N MET A 1 -22.52 -5.81 -6.59
CA MET A 1 -21.32 -6.08 -5.79
C MET A 1 -20.11 -5.70 -6.65
N GLY A 2 -19.26 -4.82 -6.17
CA GLY A 2 -18.06 -4.36 -6.86
C GLY A 2 -16.81 -4.65 -6.01
N THR A 3 -15.63 -4.41 -6.58
CA THR A 3 -14.33 -4.60 -5.89
C THR A 3 -13.63 -3.25 -5.75
N LEU A 4 -13.27 -2.90 -4.51
CA LEU A 4 -12.43 -1.76 -4.16
C LEU A 4 -11.02 -2.25 -3.84
N LEU A 5 -10.00 -1.75 -4.54
CA LEU A 5 -8.60 -2.06 -4.27
C LEU A 5 -7.87 -0.78 -3.88
N LEU A 6 -7.15 -0.85 -2.76
CA LEU A 6 -6.36 0.27 -2.23
C LEU A 6 -4.88 -0.10 -2.23
N VAL A 7 -4.04 0.87 -2.58
CA VAL A 7 -2.58 0.71 -2.59
C VAL A 7 -1.96 1.70 -1.61
N HIS A 8 -1.39 1.16 -0.53
CA HIS A 8 -0.73 1.92 0.53
C HIS A 8 0.75 1.54 0.67
N ALA A 9 1.52 2.42 1.27
CA ALA A 9 2.97 2.22 1.44
C ALA A 9 3.30 1.39 2.67
N HIS A 10 2.68 1.69 3.81
CA HIS A 10 3.00 1.09 5.10
C HIS A 10 1.76 0.60 5.84
N PRO A 11 1.91 -0.36 6.78
CA PRO A 11 0.87 -0.64 7.76
C PRO A 11 0.55 0.61 8.59
N ASP A 12 -0.71 0.96 8.76
CA ASP A 12 -1.37 2.11 9.37
C ASP A 12 -1.94 3.14 8.38
N ASP A 13 -1.34 3.33 7.21
CA ASP A 13 -1.85 4.26 6.18
C ASP A 13 -3.32 3.98 5.84
N GLU A 14 -3.71 2.70 5.81
CA GLU A 14 -5.08 2.28 5.50
C GLU A 14 -6.07 2.81 6.54
N CYS A 15 -5.69 2.78 7.83
CA CYS A 15 -6.55 3.24 8.91
C CYS A 15 -6.72 4.76 8.87
N VAL A 16 -5.60 5.48 8.69
CA VAL A 16 -5.56 6.94 8.75
C VAL A 16 -6.23 7.57 7.53
N ALA A 17 -5.92 7.07 6.34
CA ALA A 17 -6.35 7.71 5.11
C ALA A 17 -7.69 7.17 4.57
N THR A 18 -7.92 5.86 4.65
CA THR A 18 -9.01 5.21 3.91
C THR A 18 -9.86 4.24 4.72
N GLY A 19 -9.65 4.12 6.04
CA GLY A 19 -10.35 3.15 6.90
C GLY A 19 -11.87 3.30 6.83
N GLY A 20 -12.39 4.51 6.85
CA GLY A 20 -13.83 4.77 6.71
C GLY A 20 -14.40 4.32 5.36
N VAL A 21 -13.64 4.48 4.28
CA VAL A 21 -14.05 4.06 2.93
C VAL A 21 -14.08 2.53 2.83
N MET A 22 -13.06 1.85 3.35
CA MET A 22 -13.00 0.38 3.36
C MET A 22 -14.15 -0.22 4.18
N LEU A 23 -14.34 0.26 5.41
CA LEU A 23 -15.42 -0.21 6.28
C LEU A 23 -16.79 0.00 5.64
N ARG A 24 -17.00 1.16 5.01
CA ARG A 24 -18.26 1.46 4.30
C ARG A 24 -18.47 0.51 3.12
N ALA A 25 -17.44 0.30 2.29
CA ALA A 25 -17.53 -0.63 1.17
C ALA A 25 -17.87 -2.04 1.62
N HIS A 26 -17.20 -2.54 2.69
CA HIS A 26 -17.50 -3.83 3.29
C HIS A 26 -18.95 -3.93 3.77
N GLN A 27 -19.45 -2.93 4.52
CA GLN A 27 -20.82 -2.90 5.02
C GLN A 27 -21.87 -2.89 3.91
N GLU A 28 -21.55 -2.34 2.74
CA GLU A 28 -22.39 -2.34 1.55
C GLU A 28 -22.27 -3.62 0.71
N GLY A 29 -21.50 -4.60 1.16
CA GLY A 29 -21.31 -5.90 0.51
C GLY A 29 -20.37 -5.86 -0.70
N HIS A 30 -19.47 -4.86 -0.78
CA HIS A 30 -18.40 -4.82 -1.76
C HIS A 30 -17.17 -5.59 -1.27
N ARG A 31 -16.42 -6.16 -2.20
CA ARG A 31 -15.12 -6.78 -1.91
C ARG A 31 -14.07 -5.69 -1.70
N VAL A 32 -13.29 -5.81 -0.63
CA VAL A 32 -12.21 -4.88 -0.28
C VAL A 32 -10.86 -5.60 -0.34
N VAL A 33 -9.95 -5.07 -1.15
CA VAL A 33 -8.58 -5.58 -1.32
C VAL A 33 -7.58 -4.49 -0.94
N LEU A 34 -6.63 -4.83 -0.09
CA LEU A 34 -5.57 -3.94 0.35
C LEU A 34 -4.21 -4.45 -0.10
N VAL A 35 -3.47 -3.61 -0.79
CA VAL A 35 -2.07 -3.85 -1.17
C VAL A 35 -1.18 -2.88 -0.40
N THR A 36 -0.22 -3.41 0.36
CA THR A 36 0.73 -2.62 1.14
C THR A 36 2.14 -2.84 0.60
N ALA A 37 2.88 -1.78 0.30
CA ALA A 37 4.16 -1.93 -0.39
C ALA A 37 5.25 -2.54 0.50
N THR A 38 5.31 -2.14 1.78
CA THR A 38 6.35 -2.51 2.74
C THR A 38 5.72 -2.99 4.06
N ARG A 39 6.56 -3.44 4.99
CA ARG A 39 6.12 -3.79 6.35
C ARG A 39 6.36 -2.67 7.36
N GLY A 40 6.79 -1.48 6.92
CA GLY A 40 7.01 -0.33 7.80
C GLY A 40 8.16 -0.50 8.77
N GLU A 41 9.27 -1.11 8.34
CA GLU A 41 10.42 -1.46 9.19
C GLU A 41 11.17 -0.25 9.75
N GLU A 42 11.00 0.93 9.14
CA GLU A 42 11.64 2.19 9.55
C GLU A 42 10.71 3.08 10.40
N GLY A 43 9.50 2.61 10.72
CA GLY A 43 8.54 3.36 11.53
C GLY A 43 9.04 3.70 12.93
N GLU A 44 8.47 4.73 13.54
CA GLU A 44 8.76 5.11 14.92
C GLU A 44 8.12 4.13 15.92
N ILE A 45 8.76 3.93 17.07
CA ILE A 45 8.28 3.06 18.14
C ILE A 45 7.98 3.91 19.36
N HIS A 46 6.70 4.07 19.70
CA HIS A 46 6.28 4.96 20.77
C HIS A 46 5.80 4.24 22.04
N ASN A 47 5.31 3.01 21.91
CA ASN A 47 4.58 2.29 22.96
C ASN A 47 5.21 0.94 23.34
N MET A 48 6.41 0.66 22.87
CA MET A 48 7.17 -0.57 23.12
C MET A 48 8.63 -0.23 23.38
N ASP A 49 9.38 -1.18 23.98
CA ASP A 49 10.83 -1.04 24.11
C ASP A 49 11.51 -1.08 22.74
N GLU A 50 12.19 0.00 22.39
CA GLU A 50 12.75 0.17 21.05
C GLU A 50 13.83 -0.86 20.74
N ALA A 51 14.74 -1.13 21.69
CA ALA A 51 15.89 -2.01 21.46
C ALA A 51 15.46 -3.44 21.09
N SER A 52 14.44 -3.96 21.77
CA SER A 52 13.92 -5.31 21.52
C SER A 52 12.92 -5.37 20.35
N THR A 53 12.27 -4.26 20.02
CA THR A 53 11.23 -4.22 18.97
C THR A 53 11.82 -3.89 17.59
N ARG A 54 12.79 -2.98 17.51
CA ARG A 54 13.39 -2.53 16.24
C ARG A 54 13.78 -3.67 15.29
N PRO A 55 14.47 -4.74 15.73
CA PRO A 55 14.88 -5.84 14.84
C PRO A 55 13.72 -6.61 14.21
N ARG A 56 12.54 -6.55 14.83
CA ARG A 56 11.33 -7.28 14.40
C ARG A 56 10.13 -6.37 14.11
N LEU A 57 10.36 -5.07 13.95
CA LEU A 57 9.26 -4.10 13.78
C LEU A 57 8.34 -4.45 12.59
N GLY A 58 8.91 -4.90 11.48
CA GLY A 58 8.11 -5.34 10.33
C GLY A 58 7.17 -6.52 10.65
N GLU A 59 7.55 -7.44 11.56
CA GLU A 59 6.69 -8.53 12.01
C GLU A 59 5.56 -8.00 12.90
N VAL A 60 5.89 -7.10 13.84
CA VAL A 60 4.93 -6.45 14.73
C VAL A 60 3.88 -5.73 13.92
N ARG A 61 4.30 -4.86 12.99
CA ARG A 61 3.39 -4.07 12.14
C ARG A 61 2.58 -4.94 11.16
N THR A 62 3.12 -6.06 10.72
CA THR A 62 2.35 -7.04 9.94
C THR A 62 1.18 -7.61 10.74
N GLU A 63 1.39 -7.92 12.02
CA GLU A 63 0.31 -8.42 12.89
C GLU A 63 -0.70 -7.31 13.23
N GLU A 64 -0.25 -6.07 13.42
CA GLU A 64 -1.13 -4.91 13.60
C GLU A 64 -2.00 -4.68 12.36
N LEU A 65 -1.41 -4.74 11.16
CA LEU A 65 -2.14 -4.64 9.90
C LEU A 65 -3.17 -5.76 9.74
N ARG A 66 -2.81 -6.99 10.10
CA ARG A 66 -3.75 -8.11 10.05
C ARG A 66 -5.01 -7.83 10.88
N ARG A 67 -4.83 -7.32 12.12
CA ARG A 67 -5.95 -6.95 13.01
C ARG A 67 -6.74 -5.76 12.46
N SER A 68 -6.07 -4.77 11.92
CA SER A 68 -6.71 -3.65 11.23
C SER A 68 -7.59 -4.14 10.09
N CYS A 69 -7.08 -5.02 9.24
CA CYS A 69 -7.82 -5.62 8.13
C CYS A 69 -9.08 -6.37 8.58
N GLU A 70 -9.00 -7.13 9.69
CA GLU A 70 -10.17 -7.81 10.27
C GLU A 70 -11.26 -6.82 10.70
N ILE A 71 -10.87 -5.72 11.34
CA ILE A 71 -11.82 -4.69 11.81
C ILE A 71 -12.43 -3.93 10.62
N LEU A 72 -11.63 -3.62 9.61
CA LEU A 72 -12.05 -2.84 8.44
C LEU A 72 -12.79 -3.67 7.39
N GLY A 73 -12.87 -5.00 7.57
CA GLY A 73 -13.53 -5.90 6.64
C GLY A 73 -12.80 -6.07 5.32
N VAL A 74 -11.46 -6.11 5.37
CA VAL A 74 -10.62 -6.38 4.19
C VAL A 74 -10.66 -7.86 3.86
N ASP A 75 -11.08 -8.21 2.65
CA ASP A 75 -11.21 -9.61 2.19
C ASP A 75 -9.88 -10.22 1.77
N ARG A 76 -8.96 -9.40 1.30
CA ARG A 76 -7.61 -9.81 0.89
C ARG A 76 -6.60 -8.71 1.17
N GLN A 77 -5.52 -9.04 1.89
CA GLN A 77 -4.37 -8.17 2.08
C GLN A 77 -3.13 -8.82 1.47
N GLU A 78 -2.36 -8.05 0.71
CA GLU A 78 -1.11 -8.50 0.08
C GLU A 78 0.01 -7.47 0.28
N PHE A 79 1.25 -7.97 0.42
CA PHE A 79 2.44 -7.14 0.40
C PHE A 79 3.11 -7.18 -0.97
N LEU A 80 3.62 -6.03 -1.46
CA LEU A 80 4.49 -6.02 -2.65
C LEU A 80 5.89 -6.58 -2.37
N GLY A 81 6.27 -6.69 -1.08
CA GLY A 81 7.48 -7.36 -0.65
C GLY A 81 8.74 -6.51 -0.72
N TYR A 82 8.61 -5.20 -0.62
CA TYR A 82 9.73 -4.27 -0.50
C TYR A 82 10.01 -3.90 0.95
N ARG A 83 11.22 -3.39 1.21
CA ARG A 83 11.58 -2.81 2.50
C ARG A 83 11.17 -1.34 2.56
N ASP A 84 10.75 -0.89 3.74
CA ASP A 84 10.49 0.52 4.03
C ASP A 84 11.73 1.37 3.77
N SER A 85 11.54 2.48 3.06
CA SER A 85 12.63 3.39 2.68
C SER A 85 12.98 4.41 3.75
N GLY A 86 12.15 4.57 4.75
CA GLY A 86 12.24 5.66 5.72
C GLY A 86 12.00 7.03 5.08
N MET A 87 12.06 8.06 5.91
CA MET A 87 11.93 9.45 5.44
C MET A 87 13.09 9.86 4.53
N ALA A 88 12.85 10.85 3.68
CA ALA A 88 13.83 11.38 2.75
C ALA A 88 15.12 11.79 3.49
N GLY A 89 16.28 11.34 2.96
CA GLY A 89 17.60 11.62 3.53
C GLY A 89 18.08 10.65 4.59
N THR A 90 17.29 9.65 4.98
CA THR A 90 17.73 8.59 5.91
C THR A 90 18.63 7.56 5.23
N ALA A 91 19.39 6.79 6.01
CA ALA A 91 20.26 5.74 5.50
C ALA A 91 19.49 4.63 4.76
N SER A 92 18.27 4.32 5.20
CA SER A 92 17.36 3.34 4.59
C SER A 92 16.97 3.69 3.16
N ASN A 93 17.01 4.99 2.77
CA ASN A 93 16.83 5.38 1.37
C ASN A 93 17.89 4.80 0.43
N GLN A 94 19.05 4.42 0.94
CA GLN A 94 20.15 3.85 0.15
C GLN A 94 20.14 2.31 0.13
N ASP A 95 19.28 1.66 0.91
CA ASP A 95 19.13 0.20 0.87
C ASP A 95 18.58 -0.21 -0.51
N PRO A 96 19.28 -1.10 -1.24
CA PRO A 96 18.81 -1.57 -2.56
C PRO A 96 17.48 -2.32 -2.51
N ARG A 97 17.05 -2.80 -1.33
CA ARG A 97 15.77 -3.47 -1.12
C ARG A 97 14.63 -2.50 -0.84
N SER A 98 14.93 -1.21 -0.62
CA SER A 98 13.92 -0.22 -0.27
C SER A 98 12.95 0.03 -1.44
N PHE A 99 11.70 0.29 -1.12
CA PHE A 99 10.65 0.52 -2.11
C PHE A 99 10.95 1.74 -3.00
N HIS A 100 11.45 2.81 -2.42
CA HIS A 100 11.88 4.01 -3.15
C HIS A 100 12.88 3.70 -4.27
N ARG A 101 13.81 2.76 -4.04
CA ARG A 101 14.85 2.39 -5.00
C ARG A 101 14.42 1.32 -6.01
N ALA A 102 13.32 0.63 -5.77
CA ALA A 102 12.85 -0.41 -6.68
C ALA A 102 12.64 0.14 -8.09
N PRO A 103 13.06 -0.58 -9.15
CA PRO A 103 12.73 -0.20 -10.52
C PRO A 103 11.21 -0.06 -10.68
N LEU A 104 10.77 1.07 -11.27
CA LEU A 104 9.33 1.36 -11.41
C LEU A 104 8.61 0.25 -12.18
N SER A 105 9.22 -0.24 -13.27
CA SER A 105 8.64 -1.31 -14.09
C SER A 105 8.46 -2.63 -13.33
N GLU A 106 9.41 -2.96 -12.43
CA GLU A 106 9.32 -4.17 -11.60
C GLU A 106 8.16 -4.04 -10.60
N ALA A 107 8.13 -2.94 -9.84
CA ALA A 107 7.11 -2.73 -8.83
C ALA A 107 5.70 -2.61 -9.46
N ALA A 108 5.58 -1.91 -10.58
CA ALA A 108 4.35 -1.84 -11.36
C ALA A 108 3.91 -3.22 -11.88
N GLY A 109 4.86 -4.05 -12.33
CA GLY A 109 4.60 -5.42 -12.75
C GLY A 109 4.04 -6.29 -11.62
N ARG A 110 4.59 -6.19 -10.40
CA ARG A 110 4.07 -6.90 -9.22
C ARG A 110 2.64 -6.48 -8.89
N LEU A 111 2.37 -5.18 -8.88
CA LEU A 111 1.02 -4.66 -8.63
C LEU A 111 0.05 -5.07 -9.75
N ALA A 112 0.49 -5.04 -11.00
CA ALA A 112 -0.33 -5.41 -12.15
C ALA A 112 -0.81 -6.88 -12.10
N VAL A 113 -0.05 -7.79 -11.47
CA VAL A 113 -0.51 -9.17 -11.23
C VAL A 113 -1.77 -9.17 -10.37
N LEU A 114 -1.75 -8.47 -9.24
CA LEU A 114 -2.89 -8.37 -8.31
C LEU A 114 -4.10 -7.68 -8.98
N LEU A 115 -3.85 -6.62 -9.74
CA LEU A 115 -4.91 -5.91 -10.47
C LEU A 115 -5.56 -6.80 -11.55
N ARG A 116 -4.80 -7.68 -12.22
CA ARG A 116 -5.35 -8.65 -13.19
C ARG A 116 -6.21 -9.72 -12.51
N GLU A 117 -5.78 -10.20 -11.35
CA GLU A 117 -6.51 -11.20 -10.57
C GLU A 117 -7.82 -10.63 -10.03
N GLU A 118 -7.78 -9.47 -9.40
CA GLU A 118 -8.90 -8.87 -8.71
C GLU A 118 -9.87 -8.11 -9.63
N ARG A 119 -9.39 -7.58 -10.75
CA ARG A 119 -10.19 -6.77 -11.70
C ARG A 119 -11.04 -5.71 -10.99
N PRO A 120 -10.44 -4.86 -10.13
CA PRO A 120 -11.21 -3.96 -9.28
C PRO A 120 -12.00 -2.93 -10.09
N ASP A 121 -13.20 -2.60 -9.62
CA ASP A 121 -14.01 -1.51 -10.20
C ASP A 121 -13.43 -0.14 -9.84
N VAL A 122 -12.85 -0.06 -8.64
CA VAL A 122 -12.27 1.18 -8.10
C VAL A 122 -10.87 0.89 -7.55
N VAL A 123 -9.91 1.74 -7.92
CA VAL A 123 -8.55 1.75 -7.35
C VAL A 123 -8.32 3.06 -6.61
N VAL A 124 -7.70 3.00 -5.44
CA VAL A 124 -7.35 4.18 -4.62
C VAL A 124 -5.87 4.15 -4.28
N THR A 125 -5.17 5.27 -4.41
CA THR A 125 -3.78 5.45 -3.97
C THR A 125 -3.52 6.91 -3.57
N TYR A 126 -2.27 7.26 -3.28
CA TYR A 126 -1.85 8.61 -2.89
C TYR A 126 -1.90 9.60 -4.04
N THR A 127 -1.91 10.90 -3.69
CA THR A 127 -1.59 12.00 -4.61
C THR A 127 -0.13 11.90 -5.12
N PRO A 128 0.22 12.59 -6.24
CA PRO A 128 1.56 12.52 -6.82
C PRO A 128 2.69 12.95 -5.87
N ASP A 129 2.40 13.84 -4.94
CA ASP A 129 3.31 14.31 -3.90
C ASP A 129 3.38 13.38 -2.66
N GLY A 130 2.58 12.30 -2.65
CA GLY A 130 2.53 11.34 -1.53
C GLY A 130 1.92 11.93 -0.27
N THR A 131 1.01 12.90 -0.39
CA THR A 131 0.30 13.59 0.68
C THR A 131 1.21 14.53 1.50
N TYR A 132 2.32 14.05 2.03
CA TYR A 132 3.30 14.84 2.80
C TYR A 132 4.76 14.60 2.38
N GLY A 133 4.97 13.96 1.22
CA GLY A 133 6.29 13.80 0.62
C GLY A 133 7.10 12.60 1.11
N HIS A 134 6.48 11.61 1.79
CA HIS A 134 7.20 10.38 2.10
C HIS A 134 7.64 9.68 0.81
N PRO A 135 8.92 9.24 0.67
CA PRO A 135 9.42 8.63 -0.57
C PRO A 135 8.59 7.43 -1.04
N ASP A 136 8.12 6.59 -0.12
CA ASP A 136 7.32 5.41 -0.43
C ASP A 136 5.88 5.76 -0.83
N HIS A 137 5.29 6.83 -0.30
CA HIS A 137 3.98 7.31 -0.73
C HIS A 137 4.02 7.83 -2.17
N VAL A 138 5.02 8.66 -2.49
CA VAL A 138 5.29 9.12 -3.85
C VAL A 138 5.51 7.92 -4.78
N LYS A 139 6.29 6.94 -4.33
CA LYS A 139 6.56 5.72 -5.09
C LYS A 139 5.30 4.90 -5.32
N ALA A 140 4.45 4.72 -4.30
CA ALA A 140 3.19 3.98 -4.40
C ALA A 140 2.24 4.61 -5.43
N HIS A 141 2.14 5.96 -5.48
CA HIS A 141 1.43 6.66 -6.54
C HIS A 141 1.95 6.28 -7.92
N HIS A 142 3.27 6.46 -8.17
CA HIS A 142 3.85 6.19 -9.48
C HIS A 142 3.74 4.72 -9.88
N VAL A 143 3.90 3.80 -8.95
CA VAL A 143 3.74 2.35 -9.19
C VAL A 143 2.29 2.02 -9.57
N THR A 144 1.33 2.64 -8.90
CA THR A 144 -0.10 2.41 -9.21
C THR A 144 -0.45 2.95 -10.61
N VAL A 145 -0.04 4.17 -10.93
CA VAL A 145 -0.27 4.74 -12.26
C VAL A 145 0.38 3.89 -13.35
N ALA A 146 1.65 3.50 -13.17
CA ALA A 146 2.35 2.68 -14.14
C ALA A 146 1.71 1.28 -14.31
N ALA A 147 1.20 0.68 -13.22
CA ALA A 147 0.49 -0.59 -13.28
C ALA A 147 -0.85 -0.46 -14.04
N LEU A 148 -1.59 0.61 -13.81
CA LEU A 148 -2.83 0.90 -14.55
C LEU A 148 -2.56 1.14 -16.04
N ASP A 149 -1.49 1.88 -16.38
CA ASP A 149 -1.08 2.10 -17.77
C ASP A 149 -0.70 0.79 -18.50
N LEU A 150 -0.06 -0.15 -17.78
CA LEU A 150 0.21 -1.48 -18.32
C LEU A 150 -1.08 -2.21 -18.69
N LEU A 151 -2.06 -2.21 -17.78
CA LEU A 151 -3.33 -2.91 -17.98
C LEU A 151 -4.21 -2.23 -19.03
N GLU A 152 -4.17 -0.90 -19.15
CA GLU A 152 -4.89 -0.19 -20.21
C GLU A 152 -4.37 -0.58 -21.60
N ARG A 153 -3.08 -0.77 -21.77
CA ARG A 153 -2.48 -1.31 -23.02
C ARG A 153 -2.92 -2.74 -23.31
N GLU A 154 -3.28 -3.51 -22.30
CA GLU A 154 -3.85 -4.86 -22.38
C GLU A 154 -5.39 -4.84 -22.61
N GLY A 155 -6.00 -3.66 -22.70
CA GLY A 155 -7.43 -3.48 -22.96
C GLY A 155 -8.31 -3.50 -21.72
N TRP A 156 -7.73 -3.30 -20.52
CA TRP A 156 -8.51 -3.20 -19.28
C TRP A 156 -8.11 -1.98 -18.45
N ARG A 157 -9.10 -1.37 -17.83
CA ARG A 157 -8.94 -0.34 -16.79
C ARG A 157 -10.07 -0.42 -15.76
N PRO A 158 -9.87 0.03 -14.51
CA PRO A 158 -10.94 0.17 -13.55
C PRO A 158 -11.95 1.23 -14.00
N ALA A 159 -13.19 1.13 -13.53
CA ALA A 159 -14.21 2.16 -13.80
C ALA A 159 -13.78 3.53 -13.26
N LYS A 160 -13.06 3.54 -12.11
CA LYS A 160 -12.55 4.77 -11.49
C LYS A 160 -11.22 4.52 -10.79
N ALA A 161 -10.36 5.54 -10.81
CA ALA A 161 -9.16 5.63 -9.97
C ALA A 161 -9.23 6.94 -9.17
N TYR A 162 -9.02 6.85 -7.86
CA TYR A 162 -9.05 7.99 -6.94
C TYR A 162 -7.70 8.17 -6.26
N LEU A 163 -7.42 9.43 -5.94
CA LEU A 163 -6.28 9.82 -5.11
C LEU A 163 -6.81 10.31 -3.77
N HIS A 164 -6.26 9.78 -2.67
CA HIS A 164 -6.54 10.31 -1.34
C HIS A 164 -5.47 11.34 -0.96
N ALA A 165 -5.87 12.38 -0.26
CA ALA A 165 -5.01 13.44 0.28
C ALA A 165 -5.09 13.45 1.80
#